data_c3d016aed4d4d981b2ba6218418d787d
#
_entry.id   c3d016aed4d4d981b2ba6218418d787d
#
_cell.length_a   1.000
_cell.length_b   1.000
_cell.length_c   1.000
_cell.angle_alpha   90.00
_cell.angle_beta   90.00
_cell.angle_gamma   90.00
#
_symmetry.space_group_name_H-M   'P 1'
#
loop_
_entity.id
_entity.type
_entity.pdbx_description
1 polymer ?
#
loop_
_entity_poly.entity_id
_entity_poly.type
_entity_poly.pdbx_seq_one_letter_code
_entity_poly.pdbx_strand_id
1 'polypeptide(L)'
;MNFIVSAFLAKSAAVSSGGVPVGLIVTLVIIAALVIAIAVAVYKIKRGIRQISRTMFGTDSFAQGINNQKMEMSETPRSLQAMTSLCLPRIQRDFPEFDYEDYKQKAETVLRSYMNSIEEKNPKLLYGECSTALKDSVKSIITDLSNRGYKQNYDDIVIHRTEISRYTKDGATARILFVSSVGSYTYTTDSSGGVVY
;
A
#
# COMPACT_ATOMS: atom_id res chain seq x y z
N MET A 1 -19.06 -16.56 2.16
CA MET A 1 -18.99 -17.34 0.92
C MET A 1 -18.44 -18.72 1.27
N ASN A 2 -19.35 -19.68 1.44
CA ASN A 2 -19.01 -21.04 1.87
C ASN A 2 -18.58 -21.84 0.65
N PHE A 3 -17.32 -22.22 0.59
CA PHE A 3 -16.84 -23.19 -0.39
C PHE A 3 -17.11 -24.60 0.14
N ILE A 4 -18.06 -25.29 -0.49
CA ILE A 4 -18.33 -26.71 -0.30
C ILE A 4 -17.18 -27.43 -1.02
N VAL A 5 -16.30 -28.05 -0.25
CA VAL A 5 -15.35 -29.03 -0.75
C VAL A 5 -16.11 -30.35 -0.87
N SER A 6 -16.63 -30.64 -2.06
CA SER A 6 -17.19 -31.93 -2.38
C SER A 6 -16.07 -32.96 -2.48
N ALA A 7 -15.98 -33.84 -1.49
CA ALA A 7 -15.10 -34.98 -1.51
C ALA A 7 -15.52 -35.96 -2.62
N PHE A 8 -14.67 -36.12 -3.61
CA PHE A 8 -14.77 -37.22 -4.56
C PHE A 8 -14.27 -38.50 -3.86
N LEU A 9 -15.18 -39.23 -3.27
CA LEU A 9 -14.94 -40.60 -2.82
C LEU A 9 -15.11 -41.52 -4.03
N ALA A 10 -14.03 -41.79 -4.72
CA ALA A 10 -13.99 -42.90 -5.71
C ALA A 10 -13.96 -44.22 -4.98
N LYS A 11 -15.07 -44.93 -5.10
CA LYS A 11 -15.25 -46.32 -4.68
C LYS A 11 -14.39 -47.21 -5.57
N SER A 12 -13.32 -47.77 -5.05
CA SER A 12 -12.70 -48.96 -5.63
C SER A 12 -12.51 -50.02 -4.55
N ALA A 13 -13.45 -50.92 -4.48
CA ALA A 13 -13.27 -52.16 -3.79
C ALA A 13 -12.54 -53.13 -4.74
N ALA A 14 -11.29 -53.44 -4.40
CA ALA A 14 -10.63 -54.68 -4.82
C ALA A 14 -9.65 -55.06 -3.72
N VAL A 15 -10.04 -56.01 -2.95
CA VAL A 15 -9.19 -56.76 -2.00
C VAL A 15 -8.15 -57.53 -2.81
N SER A 16 -6.87 -57.28 -2.59
CA SER A 16 -5.78 -58.20 -2.85
C SER A 16 -4.59 -57.86 -1.96
N SER A 17 -4.12 -58.88 -1.31
CA SER A 17 -3.05 -58.99 -0.34
C SER A 17 -1.78 -58.21 -0.63
N GLY A 18 -1.27 -57.54 0.43
CA GLY A 18 0.17 -57.45 0.70
C GLY A 18 1.00 -56.55 -0.20
N GLY A 19 0.86 -55.25 -0.04
CA GLY A 19 1.78 -54.26 -0.60
C GLY A 19 1.03 -52.95 -0.89
N VAL A 20 1.44 -51.86 -0.21
CA VAL A 20 0.87 -50.55 -0.53
C VAL A 20 1.17 -50.28 -2.01
N PRO A 21 0.18 -50.07 -2.89
CA PRO A 21 0.42 -49.91 -4.31
C PRO A 21 1.28 -48.64 -4.49
N VAL A 22 2.40 -48.80 -5.19
CA VAL A 22 3.38 -47.72 -5.44
C VAL A 22 2.70 -46.44 -5.98
N GLY A 23 1.64 -46.58 -6.76
CA GLY A 23 0.80 -45.51 -7.25
C GLY A 23 0.14 -44.66 -6.16
N LEU A 24 -0.26 -45.29 -5.04
CA LEU A 24 -0.88 -44.59 -3.92
C LEU A 24 0.16 -43.74 -3.13
N ILE A 25 1.39 -44.25 -3.04
CA ILE A 25 2.50 -43.49 -2.40
C ILE A 25 2.85 -42.29 -3.28
N VAL A 26 2.94 -42.45 -4.59
CA VAL A 26 3.25 -41.38 -5.52
C VAL A 26 2.18 -40.27 -5.49
N THR A 27 0.90 -40.62 -5.49
CA THR A 27 -0.20 -39.65 -5.39
C THR A 27 -0.20 -38.92 -4.06
N LEU A 28 0.10 -39.58 -2.95
CA LEU A 28 0.23 -38.94 -1.63
C LEU A 28 1.40 -37.93 -1.58
N VAL A 29 2.53 -38.28 -2.18
CA VAL A 29 3.69 -37.37 -2.26
C VAL A 29 3.38 -36.13 -3.10
N ILE A 30 2.67 -36.31 -4.24
CA ILE A 30 2.27 -35.16 -5.08
C ILE A 30 1.29 -34.24 -4.33
N ILE A 31 0.31 -34.79 -3.63
CA ILE A 31 -0.65 -34.04 -2.84
C ILE A 31 0.09 -33.28 -1.71
N ALA A 32 1.00 -33.93 -1.00
CA ALA A 32 1.79 -33.28 0.04
C ALA A 32 2.65 -32.13 -0.50
N ALA A 33 3.29 -32.32 -1.65
CA ALA A 33 4.07 -31.28 -2.33
C ALA A 33 3.20 -30.07 -2.72
N LEU A 34 1.99 -30.32 -3.24
CA LEU A 34 1.02 -29.27 -3.59
C LEU A 34 0.55 -28.48 -2.37
N VAL A 35 0.25 -29.15 -1.26
CA VAL A 35 -0.15 -28.49 -0.01
C VAL A 35 0.98 -27.62 0.53
N ILE A 36 2.22 -28.10 0.51
CA ILE A 36 3.40 -27.31 0.93
C ILE A 36 3.58 -26.08 0.02
N ALA A 37 3.46 -26.25 -1.30
CA ALA A 37 3.57 -25.13 -2.24
C ALA A 37 2.51 -24.05 -1.99
N ILE A 38 1.26 -24.44 -1.74
CA ILE A 38 0.16 -23.54 -1.40
C ILE A 38 0.45 -22.83 -0.06
N ALA A 39 0.90 -23.57 0.95
CA ALA A 39 1.22 -22.99 2.25
C ALA A 39 2.35 -21.94 2.16
N VAL A 40 3.39 -22.20 1.38
CA VAL A 40 4.49 -21.24 1.13
C VAL A 40 3.99 -20.02 0.35
N ALA A 41 3.14 -20.19 -0.65
CA ALA A 41 2.53 -19.09 -1.40
C ALA A 41 1.68 -18.20 -0.49
N VAL A 42 0.80 -18.78 0.32
CA VAL A 42 -0.02 -18.05 1.30
C VAL A 42 0.84 -17.32 2.33
N TYR A 43 1.92 -17.95 2.81
CA TYR A 43 2.84 -17.31 3.75
C TYR A 43 3.54 -16.09 3.14
N LYS A 44 4.03 -16.20 1.89
CA LYS A 44 4.65 -15.07 1.16
C LYS A 44 3.65 -13.93 0.94
N ILE A 45 2.41 -14.23 0.55
CA ILE A 45 1.35 -13.24 0.35
C ILE A 45 1.02 -12.54 1.67
N LYS A 46 0.83 -13.30 2.77
CA LYS A 46 0.59 -12.73 4.11
C LYS A 46 1.72 -11.81 4.56
N ARG A 47 2.96 -12.17 4.29
CA ARG A 47 4.12 -11.35 4.65
C ARG A 47 4.16 -10.04 3.84
N GLY A 48 3.84 -10.10 2.54
CA GLY A 48 3.75 -8.92 1.68
C GLY A 48 2.62 -7.96 2.11
N ILE A 49 1.42 -8.50 2.40
CA ILE A 49 0.28 -7.72 2.88
C ILE A 49 0.60 -7.05 4.22
N ARG A 50 1.29 -7.74 5.14
CA ARG A 50 1.67 -7.19 6.44
C ARG A 50 2.69 -6.05 6.31
N GLN A 51 3.61 -6.12 5.37
CA GLN A 51 4.56 -5.03 5.08
C GLN A 51 3.83 -3.80 4.51
N ILE A 52 2.93 -4.00 3.55
CA ILE A 52 2.13 -2.92 2.95
C ILE A 52 1.21 -2.27 4.02
N SER A 53 0.58 -3.09 4.87
CA SER A 53 -0.28 -2.59 5.94
C SER A 53 0.48 -1.74 6.97
N ARG A 54 1.71 -2.13 7.33
CA ARG A 54 2.55 -1.35 8.25
C ARG A 54 2.99 -0.02 7.65
N THR A 55 3.33 0.00 6.36
CA THR A 55 3.78 1.24 5.70
C THR A 55 2.64 2.21 5.42
N MET A 56 1.43 1.72 5.07
CA MET A 56 0.28 2.57 4.74
C MET A 56 -0.57 2.95 5.96
N PHE A 57 -0.76 2.04 6.91
CA PHE A 57 -1.72 2.22 8.00
C PHE A 57 -1.08 2.15 9.39
N GLY A 58 0.23 1.85 9.51
CA GLY A 58 0.91 1.67 10.79
C GLY A 58 0.39 0.50 11.61
N THR A 59 -0.41 -0.39 11.02
CA THR A 59 -1.04 -1.54 11.68
C THR A 59 -0.63 -2.86 11.02
N ASP A 60 -0.61 -3.95 11.81
CA ASP A 60 -0.22 -5.27 11.32
C ASP A 60 -1.30 -5.97 10.47
N SER A 61 -2.53 -5.40 10.43
CA SER A 61 -3.66 -5.95 9.70
C SER A 61 -4.28 -4.91 8.79
N PHE A 62 -4.38 -5.23 7.50
CA PHE A 62 -5.05 -4.41 6.49
C PHE A 62 -6.52 -4.13 6.84
N ALA A 63 -7.23 -5.12 7.39
CA ALA A 63 -8.61 -4.98 7.83
C ALA A 63 -8.76 -4.03 9.02
N GLN A 64 -7.81 -4.05 9.97
CA GLN A 64 -7.76 -3.10 11.06
C GLN A 64 -7.43 -1.69 10.58
N GLY A 65 -6.50 -1.55 9.63
CA GLY A 65 -6.18 -0.27 9.01
C GLY A 65 -7.39 0.38 8.35
N ILE A 66 -8.15 -0.38 7.56
CA ILE A 66 -9.38 0.09 6.92
C ILE A 66 -10.48 0.41 7.95
N ASN A 67 -10.66 -0.42 8.99
CA ASN A 67 -11.66 -0.14 10.03
C ASN A 67 -11.31 1.10 10.85
N ASN A 68 -10.05 1.29 11.21
CA ASN A 68 -9.59 2.49 11.90
C ASN A 68 -9.81 3.73 11.02
N GLN A 69 -9.50 3.64 9.73
CA GLN A 69 -9.74 4.73 8.77
C GLN A 69 -11.24 5.01 8.60
N LYS A 70 -12.09 3.97 8.56
CA LYS A 70 -13.56 4.14 8.52
C LYS A 70 -14.12 4.77 9.79
N MET A 71 -13.64 4.39 10.97
CA MET A 71 -14.01 5.04 12.24
C MET A 71 -13.59 6.50 12.25
N GLU A 72 -12.33 6.79 11.88
CA GLU A 72 -11.85 8.17 11.78
C GLU A 72 -12.64 9.01 10.77
N MET A 73 -13.03 8.43 9.62
CA MET A 73 -13.87 9.10 8.62
C MET A 73 -15.32 9.30 9.10
N SER A 74 -15.84 8.48 10.02
CA SER A 74 -17.19 8.66 10.59
C SER A 74 -17.22 9.73 11.68
N GLU A 75 -16.10 9.96 12.37
CA GLU A 75 -15.97 10.97 13.43
C GLU A 75 -15.50 12.33 12.91
N THR A 76 -14.97 12.40 11.66
CA THR A 76 -14.51 13.64 11.05
C THR A 76 -15.63 14.31 10.24
N PRO A 77 -15.66 15.67 10.21
CA PRO A 77 -16.60 16.40 9.35
C PRO A 77 -16.52 15.92 7.91
N ARG A 78 -17.66 15.78 7.25
CA ARG A 78 -17.78 15.27 5.87
C ARG A 78 -17.03 16.09 4.81
N SER A 79 -16.44 17.21 5.18
CA SER A 79 -15.70 18.12 4.32
C SER A 79 -14.27 18.31 4.82
N LEU A 80 -13.27 18.01 4.00
CA LEU A 80 -11.86 18.31 4.28
C LEU A 80 -11.62 19.80 4.54
N GLN A 81 -12.37 20.67 3.88
CA GLN A 81 -12.32 22.11 4.10
C GLN A 81 -12.78 22.49 5.52
N ALA A 82 -13.77 21.82 6.04
CA ALA A 82 -14.21 22.00 7.44
C ALA A 82 -13.12 21.56 8.42
N MET A 83 -12.34 20.51 8.09
CA MET A 83 -11.21 20.09 8.91
C MET A 83 -10.09 21.12 8.91
N THR A 84 -9.76 21.69 7.76
CA THR A 84 -8.78 22.79 7.68
C THR A 84 -9.23 23.96 8.58
N SER A 85 -10.50 24.39 8.47
CA SER A 85 -11.04 25.47 9.27
C SER A 85 -11.03 25.19 10.78
N LEU A 86 -11.17 23.93 11.20
CA LEU A 86 -11.09 23.52 12.61
C LEU A 86 -9.64 23.40 13.12
N CYS A 87 -8.73 22.93 12.28
CA CYS A 87 -7.34 22.69 12.67
C CYS A 87 -6.51 23.98 12.65
N LEU A 88 -6.73 24.84 11.66
CA LEU A 88 -5.88 26.02 11.42
C LEU A 88 -5.77 26.96 12.63
N PRO A 89 -6.86 27.36 13.33
CA PRO A 89 -6.75 28.22 14.51
C PRO A 89 -5.98 27.55 15.66
N ARG A 90 -6.04 26.23 15.77
CA ARG A 90 -5.31 25.48 16.79
C ARG A 90 -3.82 25.45 16.48
N ILE A 91 -3.47 25.21 15.20
CA ILE A 91 -2.09 25.23 14.74
C ILE A 91 -1.48 26.61 14.93
N GLN A 92 -2.15 27.67 14.49
CA GLN A 92 -1.67 29.05 14.64
C GLN A 92 -1.51 29.48 16.09
N ARG A 93 -2.37 28.99 16.98
CA ARG A 93 -2.21 29.23 18.43
C ARG A 93 -0.95 28.56 18.99
N ASP A 94 -0.68 27.33 18.54
CA ASP A 94 0.44 26.52 19.02
C ASP A 94 1.77 26.89 18.32
N PHE A 95 1.70 27.40 17.10
CA PHE A 95 2.80 27.82 16.22
C PHE A 95 2.40 29.09 15.46
N PRO A 96 2.60 30.27 16.05
CA PRO A 96 2.21 31.56 15.44
C PRO A 96 2.87 31.84 14.08
N GLU A 97 4.06 31.26 13.85
CA GLU A 97 4.84 31.38 12.61
C GLU A 97 4.34 30.42 11.48
N PHE A 98 3.34 29.60 11.75
CA PHE A 98 2.82 28.65 10.75
C PHE A 98 2.06 29.39 9.66
N ASP A 99 2.59 29.34 8.44
CA ASP A 99 1.93 29.82 7.22
C ASP A 99 1.29 28.61 6.49
N TYR A 100 -0.02 28.62 6.43
CA TYR A 100 -0.80 27.54 5.81
C TYR A 100 -0.49 27.37 4.31
N GLU A 101 -0.38 28.49 3.57
CA GLU A 101 -0.14 28.41 2.12
C GLU A 101 1.28 27.94 1.81
N ASP A 102 2.28 28.35 2.59
CA ASP A 102 3.66 27.86 2.45
C ASP A 102 3.74 26.34 2.69
N TYR A 103 3.14 25.84 3.77
CA TYR A 103 3.15 24.40 4.06
C TYR A 103 2.31 23.59 3.08
N LYS A 104 1.21 24.12 2.58
CA LYS A 104 0.43 23.53 1.50
C LYS A 104 1.25 23.39 0.22
N GLN A 105 1.93 24.46 -0.19
CA GLN A 105 2.81 24.45 -1.35
C GLN A 105 3.97 23.45 -1.19
N LYS A 106 4.55 23.37 0.00
CA LYS A 106 5.57 22.35 0.32
C LYS A 106 5.00 20.93 0.19
N ALA A 107 3.80 20.67 0.71
CA ALA A 107 3.14 19.37 0.60
C ALA A 107 2.89 18.98 -0.87
N GLU A 108 2.43 19.92 -1.70
CA GLU A 108 2.24 19.71 -3.14
C GLU A 108 3.56 19.47 -3.88
N THR A 109 4.62 20.19 -3.50
CA THR A 109 5.96 20.01 -4.06
C THR A 109 6.52 18.62 -3.72
N VAL A 110 6.35 18.17 -2.47
CA VAL A 110 6.73 16.82 -2.05
C VAL A 110 5.97 15.77 -2.87
N LEU A 111 4.66 15.94 -3.05
CA LEU A 111 3.85 15.00 -3.81
C LEU A 111 4.29 14.91 -5.28
N ARG A 112 4.52 16.06 -5.94
CA ARG A 112 5.03 16.10 -7.32
C ARG A 112 6.41 15.46 -7.44
N SER A 113 7.32 15.78 -6.52
CA SER A 113 8.66 15.21 -6.50
C SER A 113 8.65 13.69 -6.25
N TYR A 114 7.71 13.21 -5.44
CA TYR A 114 7.49 11.77 -5.21
C TYR A 114 7.08 11.06 -6.51
N MET A 115 6.07 11.56 -7.22
CA MET A 115 5.60 10.98 -8.48
C MET A 115 6.71 11.01 -9.54
N ASN A 116 7.37 12.14 -9.71
CA ASN A 116 8.47 12.32 -10.66
C ASN A 116 9.68 11.41 -10.34
N SER A 117 10.01 11.22 -9.06
CA SER A 117 11.12 10.35 -8.66
C SER A 117 10.87 8.87 -9.01
N ILE A 118 9.62 8.42 -8.94
CA ILE A 118 9.23 7.05 -9.33
C ILE A 118 9.24 6.90 -10.86
N GLU A 119 8.65 7.86 -11.56
CA GLU A 119 8.57 7.85 -13.02
C GLU A 119 9.95 7.85 -13.67
N GLU A 120 10.84 8.74 -13.22
CA GLU A 120 12.22 8.82 -13.70
C GLU A 120 13.16 7.77 -13.09
N LYS A 121 12.65 6.90 -12.22
CA LYS A 121 13.44 5.91 -11.45
C LYS A 121 14.66 6.54 -10.75
N ASN A 122 14.53 7.77 -10.33
CA ASN A 122 15.61 8.54 -9.73
C ASN A 122 15.22 9.08 -8.34
N PRO A 123 15.63 8.42 -7.24
CA PRO A 123 15.29 8.85 -5.89
C PRO A 123 15.89 10.21 -5.49
N LYS A 124 16.85 10.75 -6.26
CA LYS A 124 17.46 12.07 -6.01
C LYS A 124 16.52 13.24 -6.36
N LEU A 125 15.48 12.96 -7.18
CA LEU A 125 14.47 13.97 -7.53
C LEU A 125 13.46 14.22 -6.41
N LEU A 126 13.45 13.38 -5.37
CA LEU A 126 12.60 13.60 -4.22
C LEU A 126 13.04 14.88 -3.46
N TYR A 127 12.06 15.65 -3.02
CA TYR A 127 12.29 16.88 -2.28
C TYR A 127 13.26 16.69 -1.09
N GLY A 128 14.26 17.57 -0.99
CA GLY A 128 15.41 17.37 -0.11
C GLY A 128 15.10 17.20 1.37
N GLU A 129 14.07 17.88 1.87
CA GLU A 129 13.63 17.86 3.28
C GLU A 129 12.80 16.64 3.66
N CYS A 130 12.58 15.70 2.73
CA CYS A 130 11.86 14.47 3.00
C CYS A 130 12.59 13.57 4.00
N SER A 131 11.82 12.90 4.84
CA SER A 131 12.35 11.95 5.83
C SER A 131 13.10 10.80 5.17
N THR A 132 14.06 10.23 5.90
CA THR A 132 14.81 9.04 5.45
C THR A 132 13.87 7.89 5.13
N ALA A 133 12.82 7.70 5.94
CA ALA A 133 11.81 6.66 5.72
C ALA A 133 11.10 6.80 4.37
N LEU A 134 10.74 8.03 3.95
CA LEU A 134 10.14 8.27 2.64
C LEU A 134 11.14 8.02 1.52
N LYS A 135 12.40 8.46 1.68
CA LYS A 135 13.47 8.22 0.72
C LYS A 135 13.73 6.72 0.50
N ASP A 136 13.73 5.94 1.57
CA ASP A 136 13.93 4.49 1.49
C ASP A 136 12.72 3.77 0.88
N SER A 137 11.51 4.25 1.17
CA SER A 137 10.28 3.75 0.53
C SER A 137 10.31 3.97 -0.99
N VAL A 138 10.67 5.16 -1.45
CA VAL A 138 10.80 5.47 -2.88
C VAL A 138 11.86 4.60 -3.55
N LYS A 139 13.03 4.42 -2.92
CA LYS A 139 14.07 3.51 -3.44
C LYS A 139 13.55 2.07 -3.56
N SER A 140 12.81 1.59 -2.58
CA SER A 140 12.22 0.25 -2.60
C SER A 140 11.23 0.07 -3.76
N ILE A 141 10.36 1.07 -3.98
CA ILE A 141 9.40 1.06 -5.10
C ILE A 141 10.14 1.04 -6.44
N ILE A 142 11.13 1.92 -6.62
CA ILE A 142 11.93 1.98 -7.84
C ILE A 142 12.66 0.66 -8.10
N THR A 143 13.21 0.04 -7.05
CA THR A 143 13.92 -1.24 -7.15
C THR A 143 12.95 -2.35 -7.56
N ASP A 144 11.75 -2.41 -6.97
CA ASP A 144 10.74 -3.42 -7.32
C ASP A 144 10.27 -3.27 -8.77
N LEU A 145 9.97 -2.04 -9.21
CA LEU A 145 9.60 -1.76 -10.60
C LEU A 145 10.73 -2.14 -11.57
N SER A 146 11.97 -1.81 -11.22
CA SER A 146 13.15 -2.13 -12.05
C SER A 146 13.39 -3.63 -12.16
N ASN A 147 13.24 -4.38 -11.05
CA ASN A 147 13.38 -5.84 -11.03
C ASN A 147 12.32 -6.55 -11.87
N ARG A 148 11.15 -5.95 -12.01
CA ARG A 148 10.06 -6.46 -12.87
C ARG A 148 10.18 -5.99 -14.33
N GLY A 149 11.10 -5.10 -14.64
CA GLY A 149 11.22 -4.49 -15.96
C GLY A 149 10.09 -3.49 -16.26
N TYR A 150 9.44 -2.94 -15.23
CA TYR A 150 8.30 -2.04 -15.36
C TYR A 150 8.71 -0.58 -15.16
N LYS A 151 8.01 0.34 -15.84
CA LYS A 151 8.05 1.78 -15.62
C LYS A 151 6.66 2.26 -15.23
N GLN A 152 6.57 2.99 -14.12
CA GLN A 152 5.35 3.69 -13.72
C GLN A 152 5.35 5.07 -14.37
N ASN A 153 4.26 5.45 -15.02
CA ASN A 153 4.11 6.74 -15.68
C ASN A 153 2.93 7.52 -15.04
N TYR A 154 3.07 8.84 -14.99
CA TYR A 154 2.07 9.76 -14.43
C TYR A 154 1.89 10.92 -15.40
N ASP A 155 0.84 10.87 -16.22
CA ASP A 155 0.52 11.93 -17.16
C ASP A 155 -0.55 12.87 -16.58
N ASP A 156 -0.50 14.15 -16.99
CA ASP A 156 -1.49 15.17 -16.65
C ASP A 156 -1.77 15.33 -15.15
N ILE A 157 -0.70 15.40 -14.35
CA ILE A 157 -0.82 15.57 -12.91
C ILE A 157 -1.42 16.94 -12.57
N VAL A 158 -2.67 16.95 -12.14
CA VAL A 158 -3.39 18.13 -11.66
C VAL A 158 -3.71 17.96 -10.17
N ILE A 159 -3.18 18.83 -9.33
CA ILE A 159 -3.56 18.88 -7.92
C ILE A 159 -4.73 19.86 -7.81
N HIS A 160 -5.93 19.33 -7.53
CA HIS A 160 -7.15 20.12 -7.45
C HIS A 160 -7.30 20.81 -6.11
N ARG A 161 -6.92 20.13 -5.04
CA ARG A 161 -7.10 20.62 -3.67
C ARG A 161 -6.10 19.94 -2.74
N THR A 162 -5.56 20.71 -1.81
CA THR A 162 -4.74 20.24 -0.70
C THR A 162 -5.27 20.87 0.59
N GLU A 163 -5.66 20.03 1.56
CA GLU A 163 -6.34 20.44 2.79
C GLU A 163 -5.72 19.73 4.01
N ILE A 164 -5.85 20.35 5.19
CA ILE A 164 -5.47 19.69 6.45
C ILE A 164 -6.58 18.72 6.84
N SER A 165 -6.22 17.44 6.98
CA SER A 165 -7.14 16.42 7.46
C SER A 165 -6.98 16.14 8.96
N ARG A 166 -5.80 16.38 9.53
CA ARG A 166 -5.53 16.13 10.95
C ARG A 166 -4.41 17.02 11.47
N TYR A 167 -4.57 17.43 12.72
CA TYR A 167 -3.51 18.03 13.53
C TYR A 167 -3.40 17.30 14.86
N THR A 168 -2.20 16.87 15.22
CA THR A 168 -1.88 16.29 16.53
C THR A 168 -0.63 16.91 17.08
N LYS A 169 -0.62 17.20 18.39
CA LYS A 169 0.54 17.72 19.13
C LYS A 169 0.87 16.78 20.26
N ASP A 170 2.13 16.39 20.35
CA ASP A 170 2.67 15.57 21.42
C ASP A 170 3.93 16.24 21.99
N GLY A 171 3.77 16.87 23.15
CA GLY A 171 4.81 17.68 23.75
C GLY A 171 5.28 18.83 22.85
N ALA A 172 6.56 18.80 22.51
CA ALA A 172 7.19 19.78 21.61
C ALA A 172 7.04 19.44 20.11
N THR A 173 6.54 18.26 19.78
CA THR A 173 6.39 17.79 18.39
C THR A 173 4.95 17.94 17.93
N ALA A 174 4.76 18.46 16.72
CA ALA A 174 3.46 18.51 16.07
C ALA A 174 3.47 17.72 14.76
N ARG A 175 2.32 17.15 14.41
CA ARG A 175 2.09 16.47 13.13
C ARG A 175 0.88 17.09 12.47
N ILE A 176 1.05 17.52 11.23
CA ILE A 176 -0.03 18.00 10.38
C ILE A 176 -0.13 17.04 9.20
N LEU A 177 -1.32 16.51 8.97
CA LEU A 177 -1.59 15.63 7.85
C LEU A 177 -2.32 16.42 6.77
N PHE A 178 -1.68 16.60 5.63
CA PHE A 178 -2.30 17.13 4.42
C PHE A 178 -2.86 16.01 3.57
N VAL A 179 -4.01 16.24 2.96
CA VAL A 179 -4.62 15.36 1.97
C VAL A 179 -4.81 16.14 0.69
N SER A 180 -4.26 15.59 -0.39
CA SER A 180 -4.39 16.20 -1.72
C SER A 180 -5.31 15.37 -2.61
N SER A 181 -6.21 16.03 -3.33
CA SER A 181 -6.98 15.44 -4.42
C SER A 181 -6.21 15.65 -5.71
N VAL A 182 -5.82 14.55 -6.35
CA VAL A 182 -5.00 14.55 -7.56
C VAL A 182 -5.74 13.88 -8.68
N GLY A 183 -5.82 14.52 -9.84
CA GLY A 183 -6.15 13.92 -11.12
C GLY A 183 -4.87 13.58 -11.87
N SER A 184 -4.74 12.36 -12.37
CA SER A 184 -3.65 11.96 -13.24
C SER A 184 -4.03 10.71 -14.02
N TYR A 185 -3.45 10.53 -15.19
CA TYR A 185 -3.45 9.24 -15.88
C TYR A 185 -2.25 8.45 -15.39
N THR A 186 -2.51 7.33 -14.72
CA THR A 186 -1.46 6.48 -14.14
C THR A 186 -1.46 5.14 -14.84
N TYR A 187 -0.34 4.76 -15.43
CA TYR A 187 -0.19 3.49 -16.13
C TYR A 187 1.23 2.95 -16.00
N THR A 188 1.35 1.63 -16.15
CA THR A 188 2.62 0.92 -16.08
C THR A 188 2.97 0.39 -17.44
N THR A 189 4.21 0.60 -17.89
CA THR A 189 4.74 0.04 -19.13
C THR A 189 5.82 -1.00 -18.83
N ASP A 190 5.92 -2.01 -19.71
CA ASP A 190 7.03 -2.97 -19.70
C ASP A 190 8.25 -2.43 -20.49
N SER A 191 9.30 -3.24 -20.57
CA SER A 191 10.53 -2.89 -21.30
C SER A 191 10.35 -2.71 -22.81
N SER A 192 9.23 -3.19 -23.38
CA SER A 192 8.89 -3.01 -24.80
C SER A 192 8.04 -1.75 -25.05
N GLY A 193 7.64 -1.06 -23.99
CA GLY A 193 6.73 0.08 -24.03
C GLY A 193 5.24 -0.32 -24.07
N GLY A 194 4.94 -1.61 -23.92
CA GLY A 194 3.58 -2.11 -23.81
C GLY A 194 2.94 -1.72 -22.48
N VAL A 195 1.69 -1.23 -22.50
CA VAL A 195 0.94 -0.93 -21.26
C VAL A 195 0.54 -2.24 -20.59
N VAL A 196 0.95 -2.39 -19.34
CA VAL A 196 0.70 -3.61 -18.56
C VAL A 196 -0.45 -3.40 -17.57
N TYR A 197 -0.69 -2.14 -17.13
CA TYR A 197 -1.82 -1.56 -16.37
C TYR A 197 -1.42 -0.28 -15.66
#